data_7a5e1cfe71703aef525073777d5aa2df
#
_entry.id   7a5e1cfe71703aef525073777d5aa2df
#
_cell.length_a   1.000
_cell.length_b   1.000
_cell.length_c   1.000
_cell.angle_alpha   90.00
_cell.angle_beta   90.00
_cell.angle_gamma   90.00
#
_symmetry.space_group_name_H-M   'P 1'
#
loop_
_entity.id
_entity.type
_entity.pdbx_description
1 polymer ?
#
loop_
_entity_poly.entity_id
_entity_poly.type
_entity_poly.pdbx_seq_one_letter_code
_entity_poly.pdbx_strand_id
1 'polypeptide(L)'
;MKTIIELITDEIKNVFTECGYDEAYAKVTVSNRPDLCEFQCNGAMAAAKAYKKAPFMIADEVVAKLTDNKMFSKIESVKPGFININICEDYLAGYLNEMSETEKFGYFNADKEKTVIVDYGGANAAKPLHVGHLRSAVIGESVKRINTFAGNKTIGDVHLGDWGLQMGLIIEELRDRKPELPYFDGSFTGEYPEEAPFTISELEEIYPAASAKSKEDAAFAERAHEATLKLQSGDKACRAIWHHIMKVSKADLKKNYDNLNVHFDLWKGESDAQPYIDVMVNKMIADGIAYESQGATVVDIQQEGDTKELPPCIVRKSDGAALYATSDLATIVEREKLYHPDTYIYLADKRQELHFTQVFRTAKKAGIVAPDADMRFVGFGTMNGKDGKPFKTRSGGVMRLEHLIADIDEAVYEKIMSNRTVEETEARDTAKIVGLAALKYGDLSNQASKDYVFDIERFSSFEGNTGPYILYTIVRIKSILNKYTENGGSTDNLKITAATEESEKNLSLSLIKFADIIDGAYKDNAPHKICQFIYEVSNAFNGFYHNNKILSEPDEAKKASYIALISLTKSILEQCIDLLAIECPDRM
;
A
#
# COMPACT_ATOMS: atom_id res chain seq x y z
N MET A 1 -1.58 -12.73 19.97
CA MET A 1 -2.50 -12.81 21.13
C MET A 1 -3.92 -12.47 20.67
N LYS A 2 -4.98 -12.78 21.48
CA LYS A 2 -6.33 -12.31 21.16
C LYS A 2 -6.40 -10.80 21.31
N THR A 3 -7.15 -10.14 20.45
CA THR A 3 -7.40 -8.69 20.60
C THR A 3 -8.27 -8.41 21.81
N ILE A 4 -8.24 -7.17 22.30
CA ILE A 4 -9.05 -6.81 23.47
C ILE A 4 -10.55 -6.98 23.18
N ILE A 5 -10.99 -6.72 21.95
CA ILE A 5 -12.38 -6.90 21.51
C ILE A 5 -12.77 -8.38 21.53
N GLU A 6 -11.86 -9.28 21.10
CA GLU A 6 -12.10 -10.72 21.16
C GLU A 6 -12.20 -11.19 22.60
N LEU A 7 -11.32 -10.73 23.50
CA LEU A 7 -11.36 -11.09 24.92
C LEU A 7 -12.65 -10.64 25.58
N ILE A 8 -13.09 -9.38 25.35
CA ILE A 8 -14.37 -8.90 25.86
C ILE A 8 -15.54 -9.69 25.26
N THR A 9 -15.48 -9.96 23.95
CA THR A 9 -16.53 -10.72 23.25
C THR A 9 -16.67 -12.12 23.84
N ASP A 10 -15.58 -12.81 24.16
CA ASP A 10 -15.60 -14.14 24.75
C ASP A 10 -16.24 -14.14 26.16
N GLU A 11 -15.93 -13.13 26.99
CA GLU A 11 -16.57 -12.95 28.29
C GLU A 11 -18.09 -12.72 28.15
N ILE A 12 -18.48 -11.85 27.24
CA ILE A 12 -19.91 -11.58 26.99
C ILE A 12 -20.62 -12.82 26.44
N LYS A 13 -20.00 -13.62 25.55
CA LYS A 13 -20.54 -14.90 25.04
C LYS A 13 -20.81 -15.89 26.16
N ASN A 14 -19.85 -16.08 27.05
CA ASN A 14 -19.97 -16.97 28.17
C ASN A 14 -21.23 -16.61 29.00
N VAL A 15 -21.39 -15.32 29.30
CA VAL A 15 -22.51 -14.85 30.10
C VAL A 15 -23.85 -14.90 29.36
N PHE A 16 -23.88 -14.60 28.04
CA PHE A 16 -25.09 -14.82 27.23
C PHE A 16 -25.55 -16.27 27.33
N THR A 17 -24.62 -17.23 27.16
CA THR A 17 -24.90 -18.67 27.27
C THR A 17 -25.40 -19.04 28.69
N GLU A 18 -24.78 -18.54 29.75
CA GLU A 18 -25.20 -18.74 31.12
C GLU A 18 -26.59 -18.16 31.42
N CYS A 19 -27.00 -17.10 30.75
CA CYS A 19 -28.34 -16.54 30.85
C CYS A 19 -29.36 -17.26 29.94
N GLY A 20 -28.94 -18.30 29.20
CA GLY A 20 -29.79 -19.06 28.28
C GLY A 20 -30.01 -18.39 26.93
N TYR A 21 -29.15 -17.46 26.56
CA TYR A 21 -29.17 -16.78 25.25
C TYR A 21 -28.10 -17.34 24.31
N ASP A 22 -28.34 -17.29 23.02
CA ASP A 22 -27.39 -17.71 22.00
C ASP A 22 -26.18 -16.76 21.97
N GLU A 23 -24.97 -17.32 22.04
CA GLU A 23 -23.70 -16.60 22.00
C GLU A 23 -23.50 -15.77 20.72
N ALA A 24 -24.17 -16.13 19.63
CA ALA A 24 -24.11 -15.41 18.36
C ALA A 24 -24.53 -13.94 18.48
N TYR A 25 -25.32 -13.60 19.50
CA TYR A 25 -25.71 -12.21 19.79
C TYR A 25 -24.63 -11.41 20.53
N ALA A 26 -23.66 -12.06 21.15
CA ALA A 26 -22.65 -11.42 22.01
C ALA A 26 -21.54 -10.73 21.19
N LYS A 27 -21.89 -9.83 20.28
CA LYS A 27 -20.94 -9.11 19.46
C LYS A 27 -20.58 -7.76 20.08
N VAL A 28 -19.30 -7.58 20.44
CA VAL A 28 -18.75 -6.34 20.98
C VAL A 28 -18.10 -5.52 19.87
N THR A 29 -18.21 -4.22 19.97
CA THR A 29 -17.57 -3.25 19.07
C THR A 29 -17.01 -2.08 19.87
N VAL A 30 -16.07 -1.34 19.30
CA VAL A 30 -15.66 -0.03 19.85
C VAL A 30 -16.88 0.89 19.85
N SER A 31 -17.07 1.65 20.93
CA SER A 31 -18.20 2.57 21.05
C SER A 31 -18.07 3.75 20.08
N ASN A 32 -19.18 4.12 19.45
CA ASN A 32 -19.28 5.38 18.68
C ASN A 32 -19.46 6.61 19.60
N ARG A 33 -19.61 6.40 20.90
CA ARG A 33 -19.79 7.42 21.93
C ARG A 33 -18.75 7.22 23.04
N PRO A 34 -17.46 7.56 22.75
CA PRO A 34 -16.37 7.40 23.72
C PRO A 34 -16.57 8.21 25.00
N ASP A 35 -17.42 9.24 24.96
CA ASP A 35 -17.87 10.01 26.11
C ASP A 35 -18.77 9.22 27.08
N LEU A 36 -19.34 8.10 26.63
CA LEU A 36 -20.22 7.25 27.44
C LEU A 36 -19.57 5.92 27.83
N CYS A 37 -18.87 5.30 26.92
CA CYS A 37 -18.21 4.01 27.15
C CYS A 37 -17.13 3.75 26.08
N GLU A 38 -16.21 2.86 26.37
CA GLU A 38 -15.09 2.46 25.48
C GLU A 38 -15.53 1.42 24.45
N PHE A 39 -16.31 0.43 24.91
CA PHE A 39 -16.86 -0.64 24.09
C PHE A 39 -18.36 -0.79 24.32
N GLN A 40 -19.03 -1.44 23.38
CA GLN A 40 -20.47 -1.64 23.44
C GLN A 40 -20.88 -2.97 22.83
N CYS A 41 -21.80 -3.68 23.50
CA CYS A 41 -22.51 -4.82 22.93
C CYS A 41 -23.99 -4.48 22.70
N ASN A 42 -24.44 -4.70 21.45
CA ASN A 42 -25.83 -4.43 21.04
C ASN A 42 -26.65 -5.73 20.93
N GLY A 43 -26.11 -6.85 21.41
CA GLY A 43 -26.66 -8.18 21.27
C GLY A 43 -28.06 -8.36 21.86
N ALA A 44 -28.33 -7.70 22.98
CA ALA A 44 -29.65 -7.77 23.63
C ALA A 44 -30.79 -7.26 22.73
N MET A 45 -30.52 -6.23 21.89
CA MET A 45 -31.51 -5.73 20.94
C MET A 45 -31.78 -6.74 19.82
N ALA A 46 -30.74 -7.41 19.34
CA ALA A 46 -30.86 -8.44 18.30
C ALA A 46 -31.60 -9.70 18.83
N ALA A 47 -31.30 -10.10 20.07
CA ALA A 47 -31.89 -11.27 20.73
C ALA A 47 -33.37 -11.08 21.10
N ALA A 48 -33.82 -9.86 21.37
CA ALA A 48 -35.15 -9.55 21.92
C ALA A 48 -36.32 -10.24 21.20
N LYS A 49 -36.28 -10.24 19.86
CA LYS A 49 -37.31 -10.86 19.02
C LYS A 49 -37.33 -12.41 19.18
N ALA A 50 -36.15 -13.01 19.19
CA ALA A 50 -35.98 -14.46 19.28
C ALA A 50 -36.49 -14.99 20.65
N TYR A 51 -36.18 -14.26 21.72
CA TYR A 51 -36.54 -14.65 23.09
C TYR A 51 -37.84 -14.02 23.61
N LYS A 52 -38.56 -13.24 22.78
CA LYS A 52 -39.80 -12.55 23.12
C LYS A 52 -39.71 -11.76 24.44
N LYS A 53 -38.57 -11.11 24.65
CA LYS A 53 -38.22 -10.39 25.86
C LYS A 53 -37.77 -8.98 25.53
N ALA A 54 -38.06 -8.01 26.41
CA ALA A 54 -37.62 -6.65 26.17
C ALA A 54 -36.07 -6.56 26.16
N PRO A 55 -35.42 -5.83 25.20
CA PRO A 55 -33.97 -5.81 25.10
C PRO A 55 -33.25 -5.41 26.38
N PHE A 56 -33.80 -4.41 27.11
CA PHE A 56 -33.19 -3.95 28.36
C PHE A 56 -33.22 -5.04 29.46
N MET A 57 -34.20 -5.91 29.47
CA MET A 57 -34.25 -7.04 30.45
C MET A 57 -33.17 -8.08 30.17
N ILE A 58 -32.86 -8.33 28.88
CA ILE A 58 -31.76 -9.22 28.48
C ILE A 58 -30.44 -8.58 28.89
N ALA A 59 -30.26 -7.29 28.60
CA ALA A 59 -29.05 -6.54 28.96
C ALA A 59 -28.85 -6.50 30.49
N ASP A 60 -29.91 -6.28 31.28
CA ASP A 60 -29.85 -6.24 32.74
C ASP A 60 -29.41 -7.61 33.32
N GLU A 61 -29.90 -8.71 32.77
CA GLU A 61 -29.52 -10.06 33.22
C GLU A 61 -28.05 -10.38 32.92
N VAL A 62 -27.58 -10.01 31.75
CA VAL A 62 -26.18 -10.19 31.36
C VAL A 62 -25.27 -9.32 32.22
N VAL A 63 -25.59 -8.03 32.38
CA VAL A 63 -24.80 -7.11 33.20
C VAL A 63 -24.73 -7.56 34.67
N ALA A 64 -25.85 -8.02 35.23
CA ALA A 64 -25.87 -8.49 36.61
C ALA A 64 -24.87 -9.60 36.93
N LYS A 65 -24.51 -10.43 35.95
CA LYS A 65 -23.49 -11.46 36.10
C LYS A 65 -22.05 -10.99 35.89
N LEU A 66 -21.87 -9.81 35.28
CA LEU A 66 -20.58 -9.24 34.97
C LEU A 66 -20.12 -8.15 35.94
N THR A 67 -20.95 -7.76 36.90
CA THR A 67 -20.67 -6.63 37.82
C THR A 67 -19.36 -6.81 38.60
N ASP A 68 -19.00 -8.05 38.97
CA ASP A 68 -17.77 -8.35 39.70
C ASP A 68 -16.59 -8.83 38.82
N ASN A 69 -16.74 -8.73 37.49
CA ASN A 69 -15.68 -9.14 36.57
C ASN A 69 -14.53 -8.12 36.58
N LYS A 70 -13.33 -8.56 36.92
CA LYS A 70 -12.13 -7.73 37.05
C LYS A 70 -11.64 -7.10 35.76
N MET A 71 -12.15 -7.56 34.61
CA MET A 71 -11.83 -6.98 33.30
C MET A 71 -12.43 -5.57 33.15
N PHE A 72 -13.53 -5.29 33.85
CA PHE A 72 -14.30 -4.07 33.67
C PHE A 72 -14.21 -3.13 34.87
N SER A 73 -13.90 -1.87 34.63
CA SER A 73 -14.07 -0.82 35.65
C SER A 73 -15.54 -0.40 35.77
N LYS A 74 -16.29 -0.50 34.66
CA LYS A 74 -17.72 -0.23 34.61
C LYS A 74 -18.38 -1.04 33.51
N ILE A 75 -19.47 -1.70 33.84
CA ILE A 75 -20.38 -2.31 32.87
C ILE A 75 -21.81 -1.98 33.24
N GLU A 76 -22.60 -1.50 32.29
CA GLU A 76 -23.96 -1.06 32.58
C GLU A 76 -24.91 -1.33 31.39
N SER A 77 -26.16 -1.64 31.74
CA SER A 77 -27.26 -1.74 30.81
C SER A 77 -27.87 -0.34 30.57
N VAL A 78 -27.99 0.06 29.31
CA VAL A 78 -28.56 1.34 28.91
C VAL A 78 -29.71 1.11 27.94
N LYS A 79 -30.88 1.73 28.21
CA LYS A 79 -32.06 1.58 27.34
C LYS A 79 -31.75 2.06 25.91
N PRO A 80 -32.25 1.37 24.87
CA PRO A 80 -33.26 0.29 24.95
C PRO A 80 -32.70 -1.11 25.20
N GLY A 81 -31.38 -1.34 25.26
CA GLY A 81 -30.75 -2.65 25.46
C GLY A 81 -29.26 -2.66 25.05
N PHE A 82 -28.60 -1.51 25.19
CA PHE A 82 -27.15 -1.42 25.06
C PHE A 82 -26.46 -1.94 26.32
N ILE A 83 -25.35 -2.64 26.14
CA ILE A 83 -24.41 -2.97 27.22
C ILE A 83 -23.17 -2.11 26.97
N ASN A 84 -22.99 -1.10 27.82
CA ASN A 84 -21.84 -0.20 27.78
C ASN A 84 -20.73 -0.76 28.68
N ILE A 85 -19.49 -0.75 28.18
CA ILE A 85 -18.35 -1.42 28.79
C ILE A 85 -17.16 -0.47 28.86
N ASN A 86 -16.57 -0.33 30.06
CA ASN A 86 -15.29 0.34 30.28
C ASN A 86 -14.32 -0.67 30.90
N ILE A 87 -13.09 -0.70 30.38
CA ILE A 87 -12.04 -1.63 30.84
C ILE A 87 -11.40 -1.12 32.14
N CYS A 88 -11.07 -2.07 33.02
CA CYS A 88 -10.28 -1.82 34.20
C CYS A 88 -8.84 -1.42 33.82
N GLU A 89 -8.31 -0.41 34.46
CA GLU A 89 -6.98 0.17 34.20
C GLU A 89 -5.86 -0.85 34.47
N ASP A 90 -6.00 -1.70 35.50
CA ASP A 90 -5.05 -2.79 35.79
C ASP A 90 -5.06 -3.86 34.68
N TYR A 91 -6.26 -4.21 34.18
CA TYR A 91 -6.38 -5.17 33.09
C TYR A 91 -5.78 -4.63 31.80
N LEU A 92 -6.03 -3.36 31.49
CA LEU A 92 -5.48 -2.67 30.33
C LEU A 92 -3.94 -2.61 30.38
N ALA A 93 -3.38 -2.28 31.56
CA ALA A 93 -1.93 -2.26 31.78
C ALA A 93 -1.30 -3.66 31.59
N GLY A 94 -1.94 -4.70 32.13
CA GLY A 94 -1.53 -6.10 31.93
C GLY A 94 -1.50 -6.48 30.46
N TYR A 95 -2.54 -6.12 29.70
CA TYR A 95 -2.63 -6.37 28.25
C TYR A 95 -1.52 -5.65 27.47
N LEU A 96 -1.25 -4.37 27.77
CA LEU A 96 -0.19 -3.61 27.09
C LEU A 96 1.21 -4.16 27.40
N ASN A 97 1.44 -4.66 28.62
CA ASN A 97 2.69 -5.32 28.97
C ASN A 97 2.88 -6.62 28.18
N GLU A 98 1.85 -7.45 28.07
CA GLU A 98 1.88 -8.67 27.24
C GLU A 98 2.13 -8.30 25.77
N MET A 99 1.42 -7.29 25.25
CA MET A 99 1.58 -6.77 23.89
C MET A 99 3.02 -6.32 23.62
N SER A 100 3.67 -5.63 24.58
CA SER A 100 5.04 -5.14 24.45
C SER A 100 6.10 -6.25 24.38
N GLU A 101 5.79 -7.43 24.93
CA GLU A 101 6.66 -8.61 24.96
C GLU A 101 6.54 -9.48 23.69
N THR A 102 5.54 -9.21 22.84
CA THR A 102 5.32 -9.97 21.60
C THR A 102 5.99 -9.32 20.41
N GLU A 103 6.54 -10.12 19.48
CA GLU A 103 7.30 -9.65 18.31
C GLU A 103 6.51 -8.67 17.42
N LYS A 104 5.20 -8.88 17.26
CA LYS A 104 4.33 -8.07 16.40
C LYS A 104 3.26 -7.36 17.21
N PHE A 105 3.57 -6.93 18.42
CA PHE A 105 2.66 -6.22 19.32
C PHE A 105 1.28 -6.92 19.44
N GLY A 106 1.30 -8.23 19.57
CA GLY A 106 0.10 -9.05 19.68
C GLY A 106 -0.60 -9.39 18.38
N TYR A 107 -0.20 -8.81 17.24
CA TYR A 107 -0.78 -9.18 15.95
C TYR A 107 -0.43 -10.62 15.58
N PHE A 108 -1.42 -11.36 15.19
CA PHE A 108 -1.29 -12.74 14.73
C PHE A 108 -2.29 -13.00 13.59
N ASN A 109 -1.77 -13.41 12.44
CA ASN A 109 -2.60 -13.90 11.35
C ASN A 109 -2.78 -15.41 11.52
N ALA A 110 -4.02 -15.85 11.67
CA ALA A 110 -4.36 -17.27 11.83
C ALA A 110 -4.35 -18.04 10.49
N ASP A 111 -4.33 -17.34 9.36
CA ASP A 111 -4.29 -17.95 8.05
C ASP A 111 -2.94 -18.66 7.81
N LYS A 112 -2.97 -19.73 7.02
CA LYS A 112 -1.74 -20.36 6.54
C LYS A 112 -0.95 -19.36 5.70
N GLU A 113 0.37 -19.39 5.82
CA GLU A 113 1.29 -18.63 4.96
C GLU A 113 0.95 -18.82 3.47
N LYS A 114 0.81 -17.71 2.75
CA LYS A 114 0.51 -17.66 1.32
C LYS A 114 1.68 -17.08 0.54
N THR A 115 1.84 -17.52 -0.71
CA THR A 115 2.67 -16.81 -1.69
C THR A 115 1.81 -15.75 -2.36
N VAL A 116 2.18 -14.48 -2.20
CA VAL A 116 1.44 -13.31 -2.71
C VAL A 116 2.29 -12.57 -3.73
N ILE A 117 1.83 -12.44 -4.95
CA ILE A 117 2.43 -11.54 -5.95
C ILE A 117 1.70 -10.19 -5.88
N VAL A 118 2.50 -9.13 -5.77
CA VAL A 118 2.02 -7.74 -5.84
C VAL A 118 2.60 -7.10 -7.08
N ASP A 119 1.76 -6.81 -8.05
CA ASP A 119 2.10 -6.14 -9.31
C ASP A 119 1.82 -4.65 -9.18
N TYR A 120 2.87 -3.82 -9.21
CA TYR A 120 2.77 -2.39 -8.96
C TYR A 120 3.92 -1.61 -9.61
N GLY A 121 3.84 -0.28 -9.60
CA GLY A 121 4.83 0.59 -10.23
C GLY A 121 4.44 1.00 -11.65
N GLY A 122 4.14 0.05 -12.51
CA GLY A 122 3.58 0.28 -13.86
C GLY A 122 4.42 1.13 -14.79
N ALA A 123 5.76 1.05 -14.68
CA ALA A 123 6.69 1.85 -15.47
C ALA A 123 6.82 1.33 -16.90
N ASN A 124 7.10 2.24 -17.84
CA ASN A 124 7.45 1.89 -19.21
C ASN A 124 8.94 2.15 -19.43
N ALA A 125 9.60 1.28 -20.19
CA ALA A 125 10.96 1.52 -20.63
C ALA A 125 11.06 2.81 -21.46
N ALA A 126 12.20 3.50 -21.37
CA ALA A 126 12.49 4.77 -22.07
C ALA A 126 11.54 5.94 -21.74
N LYS A 127 10.85 5.87 -20.60
CA LYS A 127 10.03 6.99 -20.10
C LYS A 127 10.41 7.32 -18.67
N PRO A 128 10.54 8.62 -18.33
CA PRO A 128 10.75 9.00 -16.94
C PRO A 128 9.53 8.71 -16.09
N LEU A 129 9.75 8.44 -14.81
CA LEU A 129 8.65 8.38 -13.87
C LEU A 129 8.01 9.76 -13.71
N HIS A 130 6.72 9.79 -13.78
CA HIS A 130 5.92 10.99 -13.55
C HIS A 130 4.97 10.77 -12.36
N VAL A 131 4.34 11.84 -11.89
CA VAL A 131 3.44 11.82 -10.73
C VAL A 131 2.32 10.78 -10.83
N GLY A 132 1.93 10.35 -12.03
CA GLY A 132 0.96 9.27 -12.24
C GLY A 132 1.46 7.89 -11.81
N HIS A 133 2.79 7.68 -11.74
CA HIS A 133 3.38 6.41 -11.26
C HIS A 133 3.52 6.38 -9.73
N LEU A 134 3.49 7.54 -9.06
CA LEU A 134 3.70 7.65 -7.62
C LEU A 134 2.72 6.76 -6.84
N ARG A 135 1.42 6.88 -7.14
CA ARG A 135 0.38 6.18 -6.40
C ARG A 135 0.53 4.67 -6.47
N SER A 136 0.78 4.14 -7.68
CA SER A 136 1.02 2.71 -7.85
C SER A 136 2.22 2.25 -7.02
N ALA A 137 3.34 2.97 -7.08
CA ALA A 137 4.56 2.63 -6.37
C ALA A 137 4.39 2.66 -4.85
N VAL A 138 3.85 3.76 -4.31
CA VAL A 138 3.75 3.99 -2.86
C VAL A 138 2.70 3.09 -2.21
N ILE A 139 1.52 2.96 -2.82
CA ILE A 139 0.46 2.07 -2.32
C ILE A 139 0.92 0.60 -2.42
N GLY A 140 1.54 0.22 -3.55
CA GLY A 140 1.99 -1.15 -3.78
C GLY A 140 3.07 -1.60 -2.80
N GLU A 141 4.08 -0.76 -2.55
CA GLU A 141 5.11 -1.06 -1.56
C GLU A 141 4.51 -1.24 -0.16
N SER A 142 3.58 -0.37 0.24
CA SER A 142 2.90 -0.50 1.53
C SER A 142 2.06 -1.79 1.59
N VAL A 143 1.30 -2.12 0.56
CA VAL A 143 0.52 -3.38 0.48
C VAL A 143 1.44 -4.59 0.56
N LYS A 144 2.60 -4.57 -0.12
CA LYS A 144 3.62 -5.64 -0.03
C LYS A 144 4.12 -5.79 1.41
N ARG A 145 4.52 -4.69 2.07
CA ARG A 145 5.03 -4.72 3.46
C ARG A 145 3.98 -5.20 4.45
N ILE A 146 2.72 -4.77 4.31
CA ILE A 146 1.60 -5.24 5.14
C ILE A 146 1.40 -6.75 4.98
N ASN A 147 1.43 -7.27 3.75
CA ASN A 147 1.32 -8.71 3.50
C ASN A 147 2.50 -9.50 4.08
N THR A 148 3.72 -8.97 3.97
CA THR A 148 4.92 -9.57 4.59
C THR A 148 4.80 -9.59 6.11
N PHE A 149 4.37 -8.48 6.71
CA PHE A 149 4.14 -8.39 8.16
C PHE A 149 3.05 -9.36 8.63
N ALA A 150 2.03 -9.59 7.82
CA ALA A 150 0.99 -10.59 8.08
C ALA A 150 1.50 -12.03 7.99
N GLY A 151 2.76 -12.27 7.61
CA GLY A 151 3.39 -13.59 7.59
C GLY A 151 3.32 -14.28 6.24
N ASN A 152 3.00 -13.58 5.16
CA ASN A 152 3.01 -14.13 3.82
C ASN A 152 4.40 -14.02 3.16
N LYS A 153 4.71 -14.92 2.25
CA LYS A 153 5.81 -14.78 1.30
C LYS A 153 5.36 -13.84 0.18
N THR A 154 5.84 -12.61 0.17
CA THR A 154 5.46 -11.61 -0.85
C THR A 154 6.52 -11.48 -1.93
N ILE A 155 6.07 -11.25 -3.16
CA ILE A 155 6.91 -11.02 -4.34
C ILE A 155 6.38 -9.76 -5.03
N GLY A 156 7.16 -8.68 -5.02
CA GLY A 156 6.85 -7.43 -5.72
C GLY A 156 7.39 -7.44 -7.14
N ASP A 157 6.56 -7.19 -8.14
CA ASP A 157 6.96 -7.11 -9.54
C ASP A 157 6.61 -5.75 -10.14
N VAL A 158 7.57 -5.10 -10.79
CA VAL A 158 7.34 -3.80 -11.46
C VAL A 158 6.63 -3.94 -12.80
N HIS A 159 6.74 -5.07 -13.45
CA HIS A 159 6.19 -5.44 -14.76
C HIS A 159 6.26 -4.33 -15.82
N LEU A 160 7.43 -4.22 -16.47
CA LEU A 160 7.73 -3.13 -17.39
C LEU A 160 7.04 -3.26 -18.75
N GLY A 161 6.51 -2.15 -19.26
CA GLY A 161 6.12 -2.04 -20.67
C GLY A 161 7.35 -1.88 -21.55
N ASP A 162 7.82 -2.95 -22.17
CA ASP A 162 9.11 -3.03 -22.87
C ASP A 162 9.06 -3.70 -24.24
N TRP A 163 7.86 -4.03 -24.75
CA TRP A 163 7.76 -4.94 -25.90
C TRP A 163 6.88 -4.45 -27.06
N GLY A 164 6.23 -3.31 -26.93
CA GLY A 164 5.29 -2.78 -27.91
C GLY A 164 5.92 -1.87 -28.98
N LEU A 165 5.06 -1.24 -29.78
CA LEU A 165 5.41 -0.26 -30.83
C LEU A 165 6.39 0.85 -30.36
N GLN A 166 6.35 1.18 -29.07
CA GLN A 166 7.26 2.13 -28.46
C GLN A 166 8.73 1.79 -28.74
N MET A 167 9.11 0.50 -28.70
CA MET A 167 10.48 0.07 -28.96
C MET A 167 10.85 0.31 -30.44
N GLY A 168 9.96 -0.02 -31.37
CA GLY A 168 10.20 0.24 -32.80
C GLY A 168 10.32 1.73 -33.13
N LEU A 169 9.51 2.58 -32.49
CA LEU A 169 9.60 4.03 -32.61
C LEU A 169 10.98 4.56 -32.18
N ILE A 170 11.49 4.09 -31.05
CA ILE A 170 12.81 4.47 -30.54
C ILE A 170 13.92 3.98 -31.47
N ILE A 171 13.85 2.76 -31.96
CA ILE A 171 14.83 2.19 -32.87
C ILE A 171 14.91 2.99 -34.16
N GLU A 172 13.78 3.35 -34.77
CA GLU A 172 13.77 4.10 -36.04
C GLU A 172 14.17 5.57 -35.86
N GLU A 173 13.79 6.24 -34.77
CA GLU A 173 14.25 7.58 -34.49
C GLU A 173 15.76 7.58 -34.20
N LEU A 174 16.29 6.56 -33.52
CA LEU A 174 17.74 6.42 -33.34
C LEU A 174 18.45 6.20 -34.68
N ARG A 175 17.86 5.43 -35.60
CA ARG A 175 18.37 5.25 -36.97
C ARG A 175 18.45 6.58 -37.71
N ASP A 176 17.40 7.40 -37.61
CA ASP A 176 17.38 8.70 -38.30
C ASP A 176 18.39 9.69 -37.69
N ARG A 177 18.66 9.64 -36.39
CA ARG A 177 19.60 10.52 -35.68
C ARG A 177 21.07 10.08 -35.78
N LYS A 178 21.33 8.77 -35.76
CA LYS A 178 22.68 8.16 -35.71
C LYS A 178 22.80 6.99 -36.70
N PRO A 179 22.64 7.25 -38.02
CA PRO A 179 22.61 6.19 -39.03
C PRO A 179 23.95 5.46 -39.19
N GLU A 180 25.04 6.00 -38.67
CA GLU A 180 26.38 5.42 -38.69
C GLU A 180 26.57 4.29 -37.66
N LEU A 181 25.65 4.08 -36.76
CA LEU A 181 25.76 3.04 -35.74
C LEU A 181 25.73 1.63 -36.35
N PRO A 182 26.54 0.68 -35.85
CA PRO A 182 26.67 -0.67 -36.42
C PRO A 182 25.35 -1.46 -36.44
N TYR A 183 24.37 -1.09 -35.61
CA TYR A 183 23.03 -1.69 -35.58
C TYR A 183 22.24 -1.48 -36.87
N PHE A 184 22.59 -0.46 -37.66
CA PHE A 184 21.89 -0.09 -38.87
C PHE A 184 22.64 -0.44 -40.14
N ASP A 185 23.86 -0.98 -40.01
CA ASP A 185 24.65 -1.53 -41.12
C ASP A 185 24.27 -3.01 -41.34
N GLY A 186 23.52 -3.29 -42.41
CA GLY A 186 23.11 -4.64 -42.79
C GLY A 186 24.26 -5.60 -43.14
N SER A 187 25.49 -5.08 -43.30
CA SER A 187 26.70 -5.87 -43.53
C SER A 187 27.48 -6.17 -42.25
N PHE A 188 27.10 -5.60 -41.11
CA PHE A 188 27.81 -5.78 -39.85
C PHE A 188 27.66 -7.20 -39.32
N THR A 189 28.80 -7.88 -39.09
CA THR A 189 28.85 -9.24 -38.60
C THR A 189 29.60 -9.37 -37.26
N GLY A 190 30.07 -8.25 -36.71
CA GLY A 190 30.79 -8.20 -35.44
C GLY A 190 29.89 -8.32 -34.21
N GLU A 191 30.51 -8.23 -33.05
CA GLU A 191 29.78 -8.06 -31.78
C GLU A 191 29.34 -6.59 -31.62
N TYR A 192 28.09 -6.37 -31.19
CA TYR A 192 27.60 -5.03 -30.92
C TYR A 192 28.26 -4.45 -29.66
N PRO A 193 28.49 -3.12 -29.61
CA PRO A 193 29.09 -2.46 -28.46
C PRO A 193 28.36 -2.77 -27.16
N GLU A 194 29.09 -2.93 -26.05
CA GLU A 194 28.51 -3.12 -24.72
C GLU A 194 27.95 -1.84 -24.11
N GLU A 195 28.48 -0.68 -24.55
CA GLU A 195 28.01 0.63 -24.12
C GLU A 195 26.79 1.07 -24.93
N ALA A 196 25.80 1.62 -24.21
CA ALA A 196 24.61 2.14 -24.87
C ALA A 196 24.97 3.36 -25.75
N PRO A 197 24.43 3.44 -26.98
CA PRO A 197 24.70 4.57 -27.88
C PRO A 197 23.92 5.84 -27.51
N PHE A 198 23.28 5.86 -26.34
CA PHE A 198 22.45 6.95 -25.81
C PHE A 198 22.44 6.94 -24.29
N THR A 199 22.15 8.09 -23.71
CA THR A 199 21.85 8.28 -22.28
C THR A 199 20.35 8.20 -22.03
N ILE A 200 19.94 8.18 -20.73
CA ILE A 200 18.51 8.25 -20.38
C ILE A 200 17.89 9.57 -20.85
N SER A 201 18.59 10.69 -20.73
CA SER A 201 18.11 12.01 -21.20
C SER A 201 17.86 12.03 -22.70
N GLU A 202 18.74 11.39 -23.51
CA GLU A 202 18.50 11.24 -24.94
C GLU A 202 17.28 10.36 -25.24
N LEU A 203 17.06 9.26 -24.51
CA LEU A 203 15.86 8.41 -24.66
C LEU A 203 14.57 9.17 -24.36
N GLU A 204 14.60 10.04 -23.36
CA GLU A 204 13.48 10.90 -23.00
C GLU A 204 13.10 11.92 -24.08
N GLU A 205 14.05 12.30 -24.93
CA GLU A 205 13.82 13.14 -26.10
C GLU A 205 13.43 12.33 -27.35
N ILE A 206 14.06 11.16 -27.54
CA ILE A 206 13.87 10.29 -28.70
C ILE A 206 12.41 9.81 -28.78
N TYR A 207 11.88 9.28 -27.69
CA TYR A 207 10.53 8.68 -27.72
C TYR A 207 9.41 9.68 -28.03
N PRO A 208 9.30 10.85 -27.37
CA PRO A 208 8.28 11.84 -27.73
C PRO A 208 8.42 12.36 -29.16
N ALA A 209 9.65 12.58 -29.63
CA ALA A 209 9.93 13.01 -31.01
C ALA A 209 9.45 11.94 -32.01
N ALA A 210 9.82 10.67 -31.78
CA ALA A 210 9.38 9.55 -32.61
C ALA A 210 7.84 9.38 -32.62
N SER A 211 7.22 9.52 -31.45
CA SER A 211 5.77 9.44 -31.32
C SER A 211 5.03 10.59 -32.02
N ALA A 212 5.58 11.79 -32.02
CA ALA A 212 5.03 12.92 -32.78
C ALA A 212 5.20 12.69 -34.30
N LYS A 213 6.41 12.33 -34.71
CA LYS A 213 6.76 12.05 -36.11
C LYS A 213 5.91 10.95 -36.73
N SER A 214 5.63 9.86 -36.00
CA SER A 214 4.81 8.76 -36.49
C SER A 214 3.35 9.14 -36.79
N LYS A 215 2.85 10.24 -36.24
CA LYS A 215 1.51 10.76 -36.50
C LYS A 215 1.43 11.60 -37.76
N GLU A 216 2.58 12.18 -38.18
CA GLU A 216 2.69 13.10 -39.30
C GLU A 216 3.31 12.45 -40.54
N ASP A 217 4.15 11.43 -40.34
CA ASP A 217 4.87 10.67 -41.36
C ASP A 217 4.49 9.20 -41.36
N ALA A 218 3.61 8.80 -42.27
CA ALA A 218 3.13 7.41 -42.42
C ALA A 218 4.28 6.43 -42.78
N ALA A 219 5.30 6.90 -43.53
CA ALA A 219 6.46 6.06 -43.90
C ALA A 219 7.34 5.78 -42.66
N PHE A 220 7.51 6.75 -41.79
CA PHE A 220 8.19 6.56 -40.52
C PHE A 220 7.39 5.59 -39.61
N ALA A 221 6.06 5.77 -39.53
CA ALA A 221 5.20 4.88 -38.75
C ALA A 221 5.31 3.42 -39.22
N GLU A 222 5.31 3.18 -40.54
CA GLU A 222 5.47 1.84 -41.12
C GLU A 222 6.84 1.23 -40.75
N ARG A 223 7.94 1.97 -40.90
CA ARG A 223 9.29 1.53 -40.50
C ARG A 223 9.34 1.16 -39.00
N ALA A 224 8.68 1.95 -38.14
CA ALA A 224 8.61 1.66 -36.71
C ALA A 224 7.82 0.37 -36.41
N HIS A 225 6.75 0.09 -37.13
CA HIS A 225 6.04 -1.19 -37.07
C HIS A 225 6.94 -2.35 -37.53
N GLU A 226 7.65 -2.21 -38.66
CA GLU A 226 8.60 -3.21 -39.13
C GLU A 226 9.73 -3.46 -38.12
N ALA A 227 10.29 -2.40 -37.50
CA ALA A 227 11.31 -2.53 -36.46
C ALA A 227 10.78 -3.27 -35.23
N THR A 228 9.54 -3.03 -34.84
CA THR A 228 8.88 -3.78 -33.76
C THR A 228 8.77 -5.26 -34.11
N LEU A 229 8.32 -5.60 -35.31
CA LEU A 229 8.23 -7.00 -35.77
C LEU A 229 9.60 -7.67 -35.84
N LYS A 230 10.64 -6.99 -36.33
CA LYS A 230 12.03 -7.47 -36.33
C LYS A 230 12.52 -7.75 -34.90
N LEU A 231 12.29 -6.82 -33.98
CA LEU A 231 12.62 -7.03 -32.56
C LEU A 231 11.97 -8.29 -32.00
N GLN A 232 10.66 -8.42 -32.21
CA GLN A 232 9.87 -9.55 -31.71
C GLN A 232 10.26 -10.89 -32.38
N SER A 233 10.62 -10.88 -33.65
CA SER A 233 11.10 -12.06 -34.37
C SER A 233 12.56 -12.43 -34.10
N GLY A 234 13.28 -11.66 -33.29
CA GLY A 234 14.62 -12.02 -32.83
C GLY A 234 15.76 -11.44 -33.66
N ASP A 235 15.52 -10.36 -34.44
CA ASP A 235 16.58 -9.65 -35.15
C ASP A 235 17.67 -9.18 -34.20
N LYS A 236 18.92 -9.54 -34.50
CA LYS A 236 20.06 -9.31 -33.60
C LYS A 236 20.33 -7.84 -33.34
N ALA A 237 20.20 -6.99 -34.35
CA ALA A 237 20.46 -5.55 -34.24
C ALA A 237 19.38 -4.87 -33.38
N CYS A 238 18.12 -5.14 -33.68
CA CYS A 238 16.99 -4.62 -32.90
C CYS A 238 17.05 -5.11 -31.44
N ARG A 239 17.41 -6.36 -31.21
CA ARG A 239 17.60 -6.92 -29.86
C ARG A 239 18.75 -6.27 -29.10
N ALA A 240 19.87 -5.98 -29.77
CA ALA A 240 21.00 -5.32 -29.13
C ALA A 240 20.63 -3.88 -28.70
N ILE A 241 19.93 -3.10 -29.55
CA ILE A 241 19.42 -1.78 -29.17
C ILE A 241 18.42 -1.90 -28.01
N TRP A 242 17.48 -2.85 -28.06
CA TRP A 242 16.50 -3.07 -27.00
C TRP A 242 17.18 -3.40 -25.67
N HIS A 243 18.22 -4.23 -25.65
CA HIS A 243 18.99 -4.50 -24.44
C HIS A 243 19.61 -3.22 -23.85
N HIS A 244 20.10 -2.30 -24.69
CA HIS A 244 20.60 -1.01 -24.22
C HIS A 244 19.48 -0.13 -23.65
N ILE A 245 18.32 -0.06 -24.32
CA ILE A 245 17.14 0.64 -23.82
C ILE A 245 16.76 0.12 -22.43
N MET A 246 16.69 -1.20 -22.27
CA MET A 246 16.34 -1.84 -20.98
C MET A 246 17.39 -1.60 -19.91
N LYS A 247 18.68 -1.71 -20.23
CA LYS A 247 19.77 -1.46 -19.28
C LYS A 247 19.72 -0.03 -18.73
N VAL A 248 19.61 0.95 -19.61
CA VAL A 248 19.56 2.39 -19.24
C VAL A 248 18.27 2.71 -18.48
N SER A 249 17.12 2.21 -18.96
CA SER A 249 15.82 2.45 -18.33
C SER A 249 15.73 1.82 -16.94
N LYS A 250 16.13 0.56 -16.79
CA LYS A 250 16.10 -0.13 -15.47
C LYS A 250 17.00 0.56 -14.45
N ALA A 251 18.17 1.06 -14.86
CA ALA A 251 19.07 1.77 -13.96
C ALA A 251 18.44 3.08 -13.44
N ASP A 252 17.81 3.86 -14.33
CA ASP A 252 17.13 5.09 -13.94
C ASP A 252 15.88 4.84 -13.09
N LEU A 253 15.03 3.91 -13.52
CA LEU A 253 13.83 3.54 -12.77
C LEU A 253 14.19 3.04 -11.36
N LYS A 254 15.22 2.20 -11.24
CA LYS A 254 15.68 1.69 -9.95
C LYS A 254 16.11 2.83 -9.02
N LYS A 255 16.92 3.78 -9.53
CA LYS A 255 17.32 4.97 -8.76
C LYS A 255 16.12 5.76 -8.25
N ASN A 256 15.11 5.97 -9.11
CA ASN A 256 13.90 6.71 -8.73
C ASN A 256 13.04 5.97 -7.71
N TYR A 257 12.90 4.64 -7.82
CA TYR A 257 12.17 3.84 -6.84
C TYR A 257 12.93 3.72 -5.52
N ASP A 258 14.27 3.56 -5.56
CA ASP A 258 15.10 3.57 -4.34
C ASP A 258 14.95 4.91 -3.58
N ASN A 259 14.90 6.04 -4.29
CA ASN A 259 14.63 7.36 -3.70
C ASN A 259 13.24 7.45 -3.03
N LEU A 260 12.28 6.64 -3.46
CA LEU A 260 10.96 6.52 -2.84
C LEU A 260 10.91 5.47 -1.71
N ASN A 261 12.03 4.79 -1.42
CA ASN A 261 12.04 3.60 -0.55
C ASN A 261 11.01 2.55 -1.02
N VAL A 262 11.02 2.27 -2.33
CA VAL A 262 10.18 1.28 -3.01
C VAL A 262 11.08 0.24 -3.68
N HIS A 263 10.87 -1.05 -3.35
CA HIS A 263 11.76 -2.12 -3.77
C HIS A 263 11.00 -3.28 -4.40
N PHE A 264 11.44 -3.70 -5.58
CA PHE A 264 10.87 -4.84 -6.30
C PHE A 264 11.78 -6.05 -6.22
N ASP A 265 11.17 -7.22 -6.06
CA ASP A 265 11.85 -8.51 -6.11
C ASP A 265 12.07 -8.95 -7.56
N LEU A 266 11.15 -8.57 -8.45
CA LEU A 266 11.18 -8.90 -9.87
C LEU A 266 11.16 -7.63 -10.72
N TRP A 267 11.99 -7.67 -11.78
CA TRP A 267 12.09 -6.64 -12.82
C TRP A 267 11.72 -7.26 -14.16
N LYS A 268 10.53 -7.84 -14.23
CA LYS A 268 9.97 -8.49 -15.41
C LYS A 268 9.34 -7.48 -16.35
N GLY A 269 8.98 -7.91 -17.54
CA GLY A 269 8.31 -7.10 -18.53
C GLY A 269 7.43 -7.92 -19.46
N GLU A 270 6.72 -7.23 -20.35
CA GLU A 270 5.90 -7.85 -21.40
C GLU A 270 6.71 -8.81 -22.28
N SER A 271 8.02 -8.50 -22.47
CA SER A 271 8.95 -9.36 -23.23
C SER A 271 9.16 -10.74 -22.62
N ASP A 272 9.12 -10.87 -21.28
CA ASP A 272 9.26 -12.15 -20.58
C ASP A 272 8.04 -13.05 -20.81
N ALA A 273 6.85 -12.45 -21.00
CA ALA A 273 5.60 -13.16 -21.23
C ALA A 273 5.42 -13.65 -22.67
N GLN A 274 6.13 -13.05 -23.63
CA GLN A 274 6.00 -13.35 -25.05
C GLN A 274 6.07 -14.85 -25.39
N PRO A 275 6.97 -15.67 -24.83
CA PRO A 275 7.06 -17.10 -25.15
C PRO A 275 5.81 -17.91 -24.79
N TYR A 276 4.97 -17.41 -23.90
CA TYR A 276 3.79 -18.12 -23.43
C TYR A 276 2.53 -17.80 -24.25
N ILE A 277 2.52 -16.70 -25.02
CA ILE A 277 1.31 -16.17 -25.69
C ILE A 277 0.71 -17.19 -26.65
N ASP A 278 1.47 -17.65 -27.64
CA ASP A 278 0.91 -18.54 -28.69
C ASP A 278 0.47 -19.89 -28.14
N VAL A 279 1.24 -20.45 -27.21
CA VAL A 279 0.90 -21.73 -26.57
C VAL A 279 -0.40 -21.59 -25.78
N MET A 280 -0.54 -20.51 -25.00
CA MET A 280 -1.71 -20.20 -24.20
C MET A 280 -2.97 -20.00 -25.06
N VAL A 281 -2.88 -19.12 -26.08
CA VAL A 281 -4.04 -18.80 -26.94
C VAL A 281 -4.47 -20.02 -27.74
N ASN A 282 -3.52 -20.78 -28.33
CA ASN A 282 -3.84 -21.99 -29.09
C ASN A 282 -4.47 -23.08 -28.21
N LYS A 283 -4.04 -23.18 -26.93
CA LYS A 283 -4.68 -24.08 -25.97
C LYS A 283 -6.12 -23.65 -25.69
N MET A 284 -6.39 -22.35 -25.43
CA MET A 284 -7.75 -21.86 -25.22
C MET A 284 -8.67 -22.16 -26.42
N ILE A 285 -8.16 -22.05 -27.65
CA ILE A 285 -8.90 -22.39 -28.87
C ILE A 285 -9.18 -23.89 -28.92
N ALA A 286 -8.18 -24.73 -28.70
CA ALA A 286 -8.30 -26.19 -28.71
C ALA A 286 -9.29 -26.70 -27.65
N ASP A 287 -9.30 -26.08 -26.48
CA ASP A 287 -10.22 -26.40 -25.37
C ASP A 287 -11.64 -25.82 -25.57
N GLY A 288 -11.88 -25.07 -26.66
CA GLY A 288 -13.19 -24.45 -26.97
C GLY A 288 -13.55 -23.27 -26.02
N ILE A 289 -12.59 -22.72 -25.31
CA ILE A 289 -12.74 -21.58 -24.38
C ILE A 289 -12.72 -20.27 -25.17
N ALA A 290 -11.79 -20.16 -26.13
CA ALA A 290 -11.66 -19.03 -27.03
C ALA A 290 -12.26 -19.39 -28.40
N TYR A 291 -12.94 -18.43 -29.02
CA TYR A 291 -13.60 -18.59 -30.32
C TYR A 291 -13.47 -17.35 -31.19
N GLU A 292 -13.66 -17.49 -32.48
CA GLU A 292 -13.61 -16.35 -33.40
C GLU A 292 -14.91 -15.54 -33.36
N SER A 293 -14.77 -14.24 -33.19
CA SER A 293 -15.86 -13.25 -33.23
C SER A 293 -15.39 -11.99 -33.94
N GLN A 294 -16.09 -11.61 -35.02
CA GLN A 294 -15.78 -10.42 -35.83
C GLN A 294 -14.29 -10.35 -36.29
N GLY A 295 -13.72 -11.53 -36.61
CA GLY A 295 -12.33 -11.66 -37.02
C GLY A 295 -11.31 -11.71 -35.91
N ALA A 296 -11.66 -11.44 -34.64
CA ALA A 296 -10.78 -11.54 -33.48
C ALA A 296 -11.06 -12.84 -32.71
N THR A 297 -10.03 -13.33 -31.98
CA THR A 297 -10.20 -14.45 -31.03
C THR A 297 -10.56 -13.89 -29.66
N VAL A 298 -11.69 -14.33 -29.11
CA VAL A 298 -12.26 -13.79 -27.88
C VAL A 298 -12.63 -14.88 -26.88
N VAL A 299 -12.67 -14.51 -25.61
CA VAL A 299 -13.21 -15.34 -24.51
C VAL A 299 -14.37 -14.61 -23.88
N ASP A 300 -15.56 -15.25 -23.87
CA ASP A 300 -16.70 -14.72 -23.14
C ASP A 300 -16.47 -14.82 -21.63
N ILE A 301 -16.70 -13.69 -20.94
CA ILE A 301 -16.46 -13.55 -19.51
C ILE A 301 -17.73 -13.31 -18.69
N GLN A 302 -18.90 -13.32 -19.32
CA GLN A 302 -20.18 -13.11 -18.62
C GLN A 302 -20.41 -14.20 -17.56
N GLN A 303 -20.88 -13.81 -16.38
CA GLN A 303 -21.19 -14.71 -15.28
C GLN A 303 -22.62 -14.50 -14.79
N GLU A 304 -23.19 -15.55 -14.20
CA GLU A 304 -24.48 -15.45 -13.53
C GLU A 304 -24.40 -14.44 -12.37
N GLY A 305 -25.34 -13.49 -12.34
CA GLY A 305 -25.35 -12.40 -11.35
C GLY A 305 -24.76 -11.08 -11.85
N ASP A 306 -24.13 -11.02 -13.02
CA ASP A 306 -23.71 -9.75 -13.60
C ASP A 306 -24.94 -8.87 -13.91
N THR A 307 -24.90 -7.64 -13.42
CA THR A 307 -25.99 -6.66 -13.60
C THR A 307 -25.95 -5.95 -14.95
N LYS A 308 -24.85 -6.10 -15.68
CA LYS A 308 -24.60 -5.49 -17.00
C LYS A 308 -23.94 -6.51 -17.93
N GLU A 309 -24.20 -6.38 -19.22
CA GLU A 309 -23.46 -7.11 -20.24
C GLU A 309 -21.99 -6.62 -20.24
N LEU A 310 -21.07 -7.56 -20.16
CA LEU A 310 -19.63 -7.28 -20.20
C LEU A 310 -19.08 -7.69 -21.57
N PRO A 311 -18.23 -6.85 -22.19
CA PRO A 311 -17.58 -7.21 -23.44
C PRO A 311 -16.63 -8.39 -23.23
N PRO A 312 -16.52 -9.32 -24.20
CA PRO A 312 -15.61 -10.44 -24.11
C PRO A 312 -14.14 -9.97 -24.03
N CYS A 313 -13.27 -10.80 -23.47
CA CYS A 313 -11.84 -10.58 -23.48
C CYS A 313 -11.26 -10.93 -24.85
N ILE A 314 -10.65 -9.97 -25.54
CA ILE A 314 -9.96 -10.24 -26.81
C ILE A 314 -8.56 -10.76 -26.48
N VAL A 315 -8.25 -11.97 -26.94
CA VAL A 315 -6.95 -12.63 -26.72
C VAL A 315 -6.05 -12.65 -27.97
N ARG A 316 -6.61 -12.36 -29.17
CA ARG A 316 -5.86 -12.15 -30.40
C ARG A 316 -6.68 -11.27 -31.35
N LYS A 317 -6.05 -10.24 -31.93
CA LYS A 317 -6.68 -9.37 -32.93
C LYS A 317 -6.89 -10.08 -34.26
N SER A 318 -7.66 -9.46 -35.16
CA SER A 318 -7.92 -9.95 -36.52
C SER A 318 -6.64 -10.00 -37.40
N ASP A 319 -5.64 -9.16 -37.10
CA ASP A 319 -4.32 -9.18 -37.74
C ASP A 319 -3.33 -10.18 -37.10
N GLY A 320 -3.77 -10.93 -36.10
CA GLY A 320 -2.97 -11.91 -35.35
C GLY A 320 -2.18 -11.34 -34.19
N ALA A 321 -2.18 -10.01 -33.98
CA ALA A 321 -1.42 -9.37 -32.91
C ALA A 321 -2.01 -9.62 -31.50
N ALA A 322 -1.12 -9.69 -30.51
CA ALA A 322 -1.49 -9.72 -29.10
C ALA A 322 -1.93 -8.33 -28.61
N LEU A 323 -2.72 -8.32 -27.56
CA LEU A 323 -3.14 -7.11 -26.83
C LEU A 323 -2.58 -7.14 -25.40
N TYR A 324 -2.80 -6.04 -24.66
CA TYR A 324 -2.47 -5.98 -23.23
C TYR A 324 -3.08 -7.13 -22.42
N ALA A 325 -4.38 -7.47 -22.66
CA ALA A 325 -5.00 -8.60 -21.97
C ALA A 325 -4.29 -9.93 -22.28
N THR A 326 -3.76 -10.10 -23.49
CA THR A 326 -3.00 -11.30 -23.88
C THR A 326 -1.67 -11.37 -23.15
N SER A 327 -0.94 -10.25 -23.07
CA SER A 327 0.33 -10.16 -22.35
C SER A 327 0.11 -10.41 -20.85
N ASP A 328 -0.93 -9.81 -20.25
CA ASP A 328 -1.25 -10.01 -18.82
C ASP A 328 -1.60 -11.48 -18.51
N LEU A 329 -2.41 -12.13 -19.37
CA LEU A 329 -2.72 -13.55 -19.23
C LEU A 329 -1.46 -14.42 -19.34
N ALA A 330 -0.57 -14.11 -20.29
CA ALA A 330 0.68 -14.82 -20.46
C ALA A 330 1.65 -14.60 -19.27
N THR A 331 1.63 -13.42 -18.67
CA THR A 331 2.34 -13.11 -17.42
C THR A 331 1.81 -13.96 -16.27
N ILE A 332 0.48 -14.14 -16.16
CA ILE A 332 -0.11 -15.03 -15.16
C ILE A 332 0.35 -16.47 -15.38
N VAL A 333 0.41 -16.95 -16.65
CA VAL A 333 0.96 -18.29 -16.98
C VAL A 333 2.42 -18.44 -16.52
N GLU A 334 3.26 -17.43 -16.74
CA GLU A 334 4.63 -17.41 -16.25
C GLU A 334 4.69 -17.47 -14.73
N ARG A 335 3.90 -16.64 -14.04
CA ARG A 335 3.86 -16.56 -12.58
C ARG A 335 3.39 -17.86 -11.94
N GLU A 336 2.36 -18.51 -12.49
CA GLU A 336 1.92 -19.84 -12.06
C GLU A 336 3.05 -20.86 -12.19
N LYS A 337 3.76 -20.86 -13.31
CA LYS A 337 4.83 -21.81 -13.57
C LYS A 337 6.04 -21.63 -12.66
N LEU A 338 6.38 -20.39 -12.31
CA LEU A 338 7.62 -20.07 -11.59
C LEU A 338 7.43 -19.93 -10.08
N TYR A 339 6.28 -19.44 -9.63
CA TYR A 339 6.10 -19.02 -8.23
C TYR A 339 4.91 -19.69 -7.55
N HIS A 340 3.94 -20.24 -8.28
CA HIS A 340 2.71 -20.87 -7.76
C HIS A 340 2.01 -19.98 -6.72
N PRO A 341 1.57 -18.76 -7.05
CA PRO A 341 0.99 -17.84 -6.09
C PRO A 341 -0.38 -18.30 -5.62
N ASP A 342 -0.65 -18.11 -4.32
CA ASP A 342 -2.00 -18.27 -3.74
C ASP A 342 -2.86 -17.02 -3.97
N THR A 343 -2.21 -15.85 -4.04
CA THR A 343 -2.89 -14.55 -4.18
C THR A 343 -2.14 -13.66 -5.17
N TYR A 344 -2.93 -12.99 -6.02
CA TYR A 344 -2.46 -11.97 -6.95
C TYR A 344 -3.08 -10.63 -6.58
N ILE A 345 -2.27 -9.59 -6.43
CA ILE A 345 -2.71 -8.22 -6.17
C ILE A 345 -2.16 -7.32 -7.27
N TYR A 346 -3.04 -6.74 -8.08
CA TYR A 346 -2.69 -5.80 -9.15
C TYR A 346 -3.07 -4.38 -8.75
N LEU A 347 -2.11 -3.46 -8.79
CA LEU A 347 -2.32 -2.05 -8.50
C LEU A 347 -2.21 -1.21 -9.77
N ALA A 348 -3.33 -0.70 -10.23
CA ALA A 348 -3.38 0.17 -11.41
C ALA A 348 -4.45 1.27 -11.25
N ASP A 349 -4.49 2.20 -12.21
CA ASP A 349 -5.53 3.23 -12.26
C ASP A 349 -6.93 2.57 -12.27
N LYS A 350 -7.85 3.09 -11.45
CA LYS A 350 -9.22 2.54 -11.32
C LYS A 350 -9.98 2.42 -12.64
N ARG A 351 -9.58 3.19 -13.67
CA ARG A 351 -10.15 3.10 -15.02
C ARG A 351 -9.85 1.77 -15.71
N GLN A 352 -8.89 1.00 -15.21
CA GLN A 352 -8.53 -0.32 -15.73
C GLN A 352 -9.32 -1.49 -15.10
N GLU A 353 -10.32 -1.21 -14.25
CA GLU A 353 -11.10 -2.24 -13.55
C GLU A 353 -11.74 -3.26 -14.49
N LEU A 354 -12.33 -2.80 -15.62
CA LEU A 354 -12.90 -3.69 -16.63
C LEU A 354 -11.84 -4.60 -17.25
N HIS A 355 -10.68 -4.05 -17.59
CA HIS A 355 -9.56 -4.81 -18.14
C HIS A 355 -9.13 -5.95 -17.20
N PHE A 356 -8.89 -5.65 -15.92
CA PHE A 356 -8.51 -6.69 -14.96
C PHE A 356 -9.64 -7.67 -14.66
N THR A 357 -10.90 -7.23 -14.70
CA THR A 357 -12.07 -8.14 -14.65
C THR A 357 -12.03 -9.14 -15.81
N GLN A 358 -11.75 -8.67 -17.04
CA GLN A 358 -11.61 -9.54 -18.21
C GLN A 358 -10.45 -10.52 -18.06
N VAL A 359 -9.28 -10.05 -17.65
CA VAL A 359 -8.07 -10.87 -17.44
C VAL A 359 -8.32 -11.95 -16.37
N PHE A 360 -8.82 -11.58 -15.20
CA PHE A 360 -9.02 -12.52 -14.09
C PHE A 360 -10.07 -13.60 -14.40
N ARG A 361 -11.19 -13.19 -14.99
CA ARG A 361 -12.24 -14.16 -15.39
C ARG A 361 -11.75 -15.09 -16.49
N THR A 362 -11.00 -14.58 -17.46
CA THR A 362 -10.38 -15.39 -18.51
C THR A 362 -9.36 -16.35 -17.93
N ALA A 363 -8.47 -15.91 -17.03
CA ALA A 363 -7.47 -16.77 -16.39
C ALA A 363 -8.12 -17.96 -15.66
N LYS A 364 -9.18 -17.71 -14.89
CA LYS A 364 -9.95 -18.74 -14.20
C LYS A 364 -10.68 -19.69 -15.17
N LYS A 365 -11.38 -19.14 -16.17
CA LYS A 365 -12.12 -19.91 -17.16
C LYS A 365 -11.21 -20.79 -18.01
N ALA A 366 -10.03 -20.28 -18.34
CA ALA A 366 -9.03 -21.01 -19.12
C ALA A 366 -8.20 -22.02 -18.30
N GLY A 367 -8.43 -22.11 -16.98
CA GLY A 367 -7.66 -22.99 -16.10
C GLY A 367 -6.18 -22.60 -16.02
N ILE A 368 -5.84 -21.34 -16.27
CA ILE A 368 -4.49 -20.81 -16.04
C ILE A 368 -4.21 -20.74 -14.55
N VAL A 369 -5.21 -20.31 -13.77
CA VAL A 369 -5.19 -20.35 -12.31
C VAL A 369 -6.31 -21.24 -11.79
N ALA A 370 -6.24 -21.66 -10.53
CA ALA A 370 -7.31 -22.39 -9.87
C ALA A 370 -8.62 -21.56 -9.85
N PRO A 371 -9.81 -22.21 -9.90
CA PRO A 371 -11.08 -21.46 -9.88
C PRO A 371 -11.28 -20.57 -8.65
N ASP A 372 -10.72 -20.97 -7.51
CA ASP A 372 -10.74 -20.28 -6.21
C ASP A 372 -9.53 -19.40 -5.97
N ALA A 373 -8.60 -19.26 -6.93
CA ALA A 373 -7.45 -18.38 -6.81
C ALA A 373 -7.88 -16.96 -6.42
N ASP A 374 -7.19 -16.38 -5.46
CA ASP A 374 -7.47 -15.03 -4.96
C ASP A 374 -6.80 -13.98 -5.86
N MET A 375 -7.58 -13.37 -6.74
CA MET A 375 -7.11 -12.34 -7.67
C MET A 375 -7.79 -11.01 -7.34
N ARG A 376 -6.99 -10.03 -6.93
CA ARG A 376 -7.47 -8.74 -6.43
C ARG A 376 -6.99 -7.59 -7.31
N PHE A 377 -7.90 -6.71 -7.66
CA PHE A 377 -7.59 -5.42 -8.29
C PHE A 377 -7.72 -4.29 -7.26
N VAL A 378 -6.64 -3.58 -7.01
CA VAL A 378 -6.60 -2.40 -6.16
C VAL A 378 -6.51 -1.17 -7.07
N GLY A 379 -7.67 -0.69 -7.49
CA GLY A 379 -7.79 0.50 -8.33
C GLY A 379 -7.51 1.78 -7.55
N PHE A 380 -6.61 2.62 -8.04
CA PHE A 380 -6.35 3.92 -7.41
C PHE A 380 -6.87 5.08 -8.26
N GLY A 381 -7.26 6.16 -7.57
CA GLY A 381 -7.74 7.40 -8.18
C GLY A 381 -6.59 8.32 -8.61
N THR A 382 -6.95 9.50 -9.06
CA THR A 382 -6.01 10.51 -9.61
C THR A 382 -5.52 11.46 -8.52
N MET A 383 -4.22 11.77 -8.54
CA MET A 383 -3.65 12.91 -7.81
C MET A 383 -3.88 14.18 -8.64
N ASN A 384 -4.60 15.14 -8.10
CA ASN A 384 -4.97 16.38 -8.74
C ASN A 384 -4.20 17.57 -8.15
N GLY A 385 -4.04 18.63 -8.93
CA GLY A 385 -3.57 19.92 -8.44
C GLY A 385 -4.69 20.71 -7.75
N LYS A 386 -4.37 21.91 -7.23
CA LYS A 386 -5.34 22.81 -6.57
C LYS A 386 -6.51 23.23 -7.49
N ASP A 387 -6.34 23.14 -8.80
CA ASP A 387 -7.38 23.39 -9.82
C ASP A 387 -8.32 22.19 -10.05
N GLY A 388 -8.15 21.10 -9.31
CA GLY A 388 -8.93 19.87 -9.42
C GLY A 388 -8.65 19.05 -10.68
N LYS A 389 -7.63 19.41 -11.47
CA LYS A 389 -7.20 18.67 -12.66
C LYS A 389 -5.98 17.81 -12.35
N PRO A 390 -5.70 16.76 -13.14
CA PRO A 390 -4.51 15.96 -12.98
C PRO A 390 -3.25 16.85 -12.92
N PHE A 391 -2.35 16.54 -11.99
CA PHE A 391 -1.19 17.35 -11.68
C PHE A 391 -0.30 17.51 -12.92
N LYS A 392 -0.03 18.78 -13.33
CA LYS A 392 0.74 19.12 -14.53
C LYS A 392 1.80 20.16 -14.22
N THR A 393 2.84 20.21 -15.06
CA THR A 393 3.80 21.32 -15.02
C THR A 393 3.13 22.64 -15.43
N ARG A 394 3.73 23.77 -15.07
CA ARG A 394 3.28 25.11 -15.49
C ARG A 394 3.19 25.27 -17.02
N SER A 395 4.01 24.51 -17.77
CA SER A 395 4.01 24.45 -19.23
C SER A 395 3.00 23.47 -19.84
N GLY A 396 2.18 22.78 -19.02
CA GLY A 396 1.09 21.91 -19.46
C GLY A 396 1.45 20.42 -19.64
N GLY A 397 2.72 20.02 -19.45
CA GLY A 397 3.17 18.61 -19.46
C GLY A 397 2.89 17.88 -18.15
N VAL A 398 3.05 16.54 -18.15
CA VAL A 398 3.00 15.75 -16.92
C VAL A 398 4.27 16.03 -16.11
N MET A 399 4.12 16.34 -14.81
CA MET A 399 5.25 16.63 -13.93
C MET A 399 6.07 15.35 -13.69
N ARG A 400 7.40 15.45 -13.86
CA ARG A 400 8.32 14.38 -13.46
C ARG A 400 8.30 14.22 -11.96
N LEU A 401 8.40 12.98 -11.52
CA LEU A 401 8.34 12.66 -10.10
C LEU A 401 9.52 13.25 -9.32
N GLU A 402 10.72 13.25 -9.91
CA GLU A 402 11.92 13.85 -9.31
C GLU A 402 11.77 15.35 -9.02
N HIS A 403 11.08 16.11 -9.91
CA HIS A 403 10.83 17.54 -9.69
C HIS A 403 9.85 17.76 -8.53
N LEU A 404 8.80 16.93 -8.43
CA LEU A 404 7.86 17.01 -7.31
C LEU A 404 8.55 16.73 -5.97
N ILE A 405 9.43 15.72 -5.94
CA ILE A 405 10.22 15.40 -4.74
C ILE A 405 11.11 16.59 -4.38
N ALA A 406 11.84 17.15 -5.33
CA ALA A 406 12.71 18.31 -5.10
C ALA A 406 11.93 19.54 -4.59
N ASP A 407 10.75 19.83 -5.14
CA ASP A 407 9.90 20.95 -4.71
C ASP A 407 9.44 20.78 -3.25
N ILE A 408 9.13 19.54 -2.83
CA ILE A 408 8.72 19.24 -1.45
C ILE A 408 9.92 19.32 -0.51
N ASP A 409 11.06 18.77 -0.89
CA ASP A 409 12.28 18.80 -0.09
C ASP A 409 12.70 20.24 0.19
N GLU A 410 12.65 21.13 -0.81
CA GLU A 410 12.95 22.56 -0.63
C GLU A 410 11.92 23.25 0.28
N ALA A 411 10.63 22.96 0.12
CA ALA A 411 9.58 23.53 0.99
C ALA A 411 9.76 23.10 2.46
N VAL A 412 10.18 21.86 2.71
CA VAL A 412 10.48 21.37 4.07
C VAL A 412 11.78 21.98 4.59
N TYR A 413 12.82 22.07 3.75
CA TYR A 413 14.09 22.71 4.11
C TYR A 413 13.89 24.16 4.56
N GLU A 414 13.14 24.96 3.80
CA GLU A 414 12.81 26.34 4.16
C GLU A 414 12.12 26.42 5.54
N LYS A 415 11.20 25.50 5.84
CA LYS A 415 10.53 25.44 7.15
C LYS A 415 11.47 25.06 8.28
N ILE A 416 12.38 24.10 8.09
CA ILE A 416 13.40 23.74 9.08
C ILE A 416 14.30 24.94 9.38
N MET A 417 14.81 25.59 8.35
CA MET A 417 15.72 26.74 8.48
C MET A 417 15.05 27.97 9.12
N SER A 418 13.75 28.19 8.89
CA SER A 418 13.01 29.32 9.47
C SER A 418 12.82 29.19 10.99
N ASN A 419 12.86 27.98 11.54
CA ASN A 419 12.49 27.70 12.92
C ASN A 419 13.69 27.29 13.82
N ARG A 420 14.87 26.99 13.25
CA ARG A 420 16.01 26.45 14.00
C ARG A 420 17.35 26.92 13.44
N THR A 421 18.35 27.01 14.33
CA THR A 421 19.76 27.13 13.95
C THR A 421 20.33 25.70 13.87
N VAL A 422 20.27 25.12 12.68
CA VAL A 422 20.79 23.76 12.36
C VAL A 422 21.83 23.95 11.25
N GLU A 423 22.85 23.12 11.22
CA GLU A 423 23.82 23.10 10.12
C GLU A 423 23.12 22.77 8.80
N GLU A 424 23.49 23.46 7.72
CA GLU A 424 22.82 23.37 6.41
C GLU A 424 22.76 21.92 5.89
N THR A 425 23.82 21.16 6.05
CA THR A 425 23.90 19.75 5.60
C THR A 425 22.89 18.89 6.34
N GLU A 426 22.83 19.01 7.67
CA GLU A 426 21.86 18.28 8.51
C GLU A 426 20.41 18.67 8.16
N ALA A 427 20.17 19.97 7.92
CA ALA A 427 18.86 20.46 7.53
C ALA A 427 18.40 19.87 6.17
N ARG A 428 19.30 19.78 5.18
CA ARG A 428 19.00 19.20 3.88
C ARG A 428 18.75 17.69 3.94
N ASP A 429 19.53 16.95 4.72
CA ASP A 429 19.33 15.51 4.88
C ASP A 429 18.01 15.23 5.63
N THR A 430 17.71 15.99 6.67
CA THR A 430 16.41 15.92 7.36
C THR A 430 15.26 16.28 6.41
N ALA A 431 15.42 17.33 5.59
CA ALA A 431 14.39 17.76 4.66
C ALA A 431 14.03 16.68 3.62
N LYS A 432 15.00 15.92 3.13
CA LYS A 432 14.74 14.79 2.22
C LYS A 432 13.87 13.70 2.87
N ILE A 433 14.20 13.29 4.09
CA ILE A 433 13.43 12.27 4.82
C ILE A 433 12.01 12.78 5.10
N VAL A 434 11.90 14.00 5.62
CA VAL A 434 10.62 14.60 6.00
C VAL A 434 9.78 14.98 4.77
N GLY A 435 10.42 15.43 3.69
CA GLY A 435 9.76 15.73 2.40
C GLY A 435 9.17 14.47 1.77
N LEU A 436 9.95 13.38 1.76
CA LEU A 436 9.46 12.09 1.29
C LEU A 436 8.32 11.57 2.16
N ALA A 437 8.40 11.72 3.47
CA ALA A 437 7.32 11.36 4.39
C ALA A 437 6.06 12.21 4.13
N ALA A 438 6.21 13.51 3.86
CA ALA A 438 5.09 14.39 3.51
C ALA A 438 4.38 13.91 2.23
N LEU A 439 5.14 13.55 1.21
CA LEU A 439 4.62 13.03 -0.05
C LEU A 439 3.89 11.69 0.12
N LYS A 440 4.57 10.72 0.74
CA LYS A 440 4.05 9.35 0.89
C LYS A 440 2.84 9.29 1.81
N TYR A 441 2.94 9.93 2.98
CA TYR A 441 1.83 9.98 3.92
C TYR A 441 0.64 10.76 3.34
N GLY A 442 0.90 11.86 2.63
CA GLY A 442 -0.12 12.63 1.94
C GLY A 442 -0.92 11.80 0.93
N ASP A 443 -0.27 10.89 0.20
CA ASP A 443 -0.94 9.93 -0.68
C ASP A 443 -1.66 8.83 0.12
N LEU A 444 -0.92 8.10 0.98
CA LEU A 444 -1.38 6.91 1.70
C LEU A 444 -2.49 7.17 2.71
N SER A 445 -2.63 8.41 3.20
CA SER A 445 -3.72 8.79 4.11
C SER A 445 -5.08 8.87 3.41
N ASN A 446 -5.10 8.85 2.07
CA ASN A 446 -6.32 8.80 1.29
C ASN A 446 -6.69 7.35 0.95
N GLN A 447 -7.98 7.04 0.93
CA GLN A 447 -8.45 5.77 0.40
C GLN A 447 -8.00 5.61 -1.06
N ALA A 448 -7.39 4.48 -1.41
CA ALA A 448 -6.76 4.27 -2.72
C ALA A 448 -7.68 4.66 -3.90
N SER A 449 -8.93 4.20 -3.91
CA SER A 449 -9.90 4.44 -4.99
C SER A 449 -10.37 5.89 -5.14
N LYS A 450 -10.06 6.77 -4.18
CA LYS A 450 -10.47 8.18 -4.21
C LYS A 450 -9.44 9.04 -4.93
N ASP A 451 -9.95 10.02 -5.69
CA ASP A 451 -9.14 11.13 -6.19
C ASP A 451 -8.88 12.09 -5.02
N TYR A 452 -7.72 12.72 -5.00
CA TYR A 452 -7.40 13.72 -3.99
C TYR A 452 -6.63 14.91 -4.58
N VAL A 453 -6.63 16.02 -3.84
CA VAL A 453 -5.86 17.22 -4.21
C VAL A 453 -4.56 17.22 -3.45
N PHE A 454 -3.45 17.26 -4.18
CA PHE A 454 -2.12 17.39 -3.64
C PHE A 454 -1.77 18.87 -3.42
N ASP A 455 -1.38 19.21 -2.21
CA ASP A 455 -0.99 20.56 -1.80
C ASP A 455 0.31 20.47 -0.99
N ILE A 456 1.42 20.93 -1.57
CA ILE A 456 2.75 20.90 -0.95
C ILE A 456 2.74 21.61 0.41
N GLU A 457 2.12 22.80 0.49
CA GLU A 457 2.07 23.59 1.72
C GLU A 457 1.36 22.85 2.86
N ARG A 458 0.22 22.22 2.55
CA ARG A 458 -0.55 21.42 3.51
C ARG A 458 0.21 20.16 3.93
N PHE A 459 0.76 19.40 2.97
CA PHE A 459 1.37 18.10 3.27
C PHE A 459 2.73 18.23 3.95
N SER A 460 3.46 19.32 3.72
CA SER A 460 4.71 19.63 4.42
C SER A 460 4.49 20.35 5.77
N SER A 461 3.23 20.50 6.24
CA SER A 461 2.94 21.07 7.55
C SER A 461 3.35 20.14 8.68
N PHE A 462 3.89 20.72 9.76
CA PHE A 462 4.18 20.02 11.02
C PHE A 462 2.97 19.96 11.95
N GLU A 463 1.80 20.34 11.48
CA GLU A 463 0.53 20.31 12.21
C GLU A 463 -0.53 19.57 11.39
N GLY A 464 -1.49 18.95 12.08
CA GLY A 464 -2.58 18.22 11.48
C GLY A 464 -2.19 16.81 11.02
N ASN A 465 -3.02 16.22 10.15
CA ASN A 465 -2.83 14.84 9.67
C ASN A 465 -1.82 14.81 8.51
N THR A 466 -0.53 14.85 8.83
CA THR A 466 0.58 14.95 7.88
C THR A 466 1.75 14.05 8.27
N GLY A 467 2.58 13.65 7.28
CA GLY A 467 3.81 12.89 7.54
C GLY A 467 4.77 13.60 8.51
N PRO A 468 5.10 14.88 8.29
CA PRO A 468 5.96 15.62 9.21
C PRO A 468 5.46 15.66 10.66
N TYR A 469 4.14 15.77 10.88
CA TYR A 469 3.55 15.72 12.23
C TYR A 469 3.78 14.36 12.92
N ILE A 470 3.61 13.26 12.18
CA ILE A 470 3.84 11.91 12.72
C ILE A 470 5.33 11.74 13.07
N LEU A 471 6.23 12.10 12.16
CA LEU A 471 7.68 12.00 12.40
C LEU A 471 8.09 12.87 13.59
N TYR A 472 7.58 14.10 13.68
CA TYR A 472 7.85 14.98 14.82
C TYR A 472 7.40 14.37 16.15
N THR A 473 6.27 13.66 16.17
CA THR A 473 5.80 12.93 17.35
C THR A 473 6.79 11.84 17.75
N ILE A 474 7.27 11.03 16.80
CA ILE A 474 8.24 9.96 17.05
C ILE A 474 9.58 10.54 17.57
N VAL A 475 10.09 11.58 16.92
CA VAL A 475 11.34 12.24 17.32
C VAL A 475 11.22 12.87 18.71
N ARG A 476 10.06 13.43 19.05
CA ARG A 476 9.79 13.95 20.41
C ARG A 476 9.89 12.83 21.44
N ILE A 477 9.28 11.66 21.19
CA ILE A 477 9.37 10.50 22.08
C ILE A 477 10.84 10.05 22.21
N LYS A 478 11.57 9.90 21.09
CA LYS A 478 13.01 9.58 21.09
C LYS A 478 13.80 10.56 21.99
N SER A 479 13.55 11.86 21.87
CA SER A 479 14.21 12.89 22.69
C SER A 479 13.91 12.73 24.19
N ILE A 480 12.68 12.37 24.56
CA ILE A 480 12.33 12.13 25.98
C ILE A 480 13.07 10.91 26.50
N LEU A 481 13.06 9.81 25.76
CA LEU A 481 13.72 8.55 26.15
C LEU A 481 15.25 8.74 26.26
N ASN A 482 15.87 9.45 25.31
CA ASN A 482 17.29 9.76 25.34
C ASN A 482 17.67 10.58 26.59
N LYS A 483 16.91 11.64 26.91
CA LYS A 483 17.11 12.43 28.11
C LYS A 483 16.95 11.61 29.39
N TYR A 484 16.00 10.67 29.41
CA TYR A 484 15.83 9.77 30.56
C TYR A 484 17.05 8.90 30.76
N THR A 485 17.62 8.30 29.70
CA THR A 485 18.84 7.47 29.78
C THR A 485 20.10 8.29 30.08
N GLU A 486 20.25 9.48 29.51
CA GLU A 486 21.33 10.43 29.82
C GLU A 486 21.36 10.83 31.33
N ASN A 487 20.20 10.89 31.96
CA ASN A 487 20.05 11.14 33.39
C ASN A 487 20.21 9.86 34.25
N GLY A 488 20.70 8.77 33.68
CA GLY A 488 20.98 7.51 34.39
C GLY A 488 19.79 6.54 34.51
N GLY A 489 18.67 6.81 33.86
CA GLY A 489 17.55 5.88 33.78
C GLY A 489 17.83 4.72 32.83
N SER A 490 17.19 3.54 33.04
CA SER A 490 17.16 2.42 32.10
C SER A 490 15.74 2.22 31.59
N THR A 491 15.62 1.98 30.29
CA THR A 491 14.33 1.63 29.65
C THR A 491 14.05 0.12 29.72
N ASP A 492 15.00 -0.69 30.19
CA ASP A 492 14.90 -2.14 30.18
C ASP A 492 13.96 -2.64 31.30
N ASN A 493 13.12 -3.60 30.95
CA ASN A 493 12.20 -4.29 31.87
C ASN A 493 11.21 -3.38 32.63
N LEU A 494 10.98 -2.17 32.14
CA LEU A 494 9.95 -1.30 32.68
C LEU A 494 8.55 -1.87 32.38
N LYS A 495 7.61 -1.67 33.32
CA LYS A 495 6.24 -2.11 33.21
C LYS A 495 5.27 -0.94 33.25
N ILE A 496 4.24 -1.04 32.42
CA ILE A 496 3.10 -0.15 32.44
C ILE A 496 2.23 -0.56 33.64
N THR A 497 1.84 0.40 34.46
CA THR A 497 0.93 0.22 35.59
C THR A 497 -0.46 0.80 35.26
N ALA A 498 -1.44 0.57 36.14
CA ALA A 498 -2.79 1.10 35.97
C ALA A 498 -2.77 2.62 35.78
N ALA A 499 -3.42 3.10 34.74
CA ALA A 499 -3.53 4.52 34.43
C ALA A 499 -4.21 5.27 35.58
N THR A 500 -3.62 6.39 36.01
CA THR A 500 -4.17 7.26 37.05
C THR A 500 -4.80 8.52 36.48
N GLU A 501 -4.47 8.84 35.23
CA GLU A 501 -4.94 10.02 34.53
C GLU A 501 -5.70 9.62 33.26
N GLU A 502 -6.71 10.41 32.87
CA GLU A 502 -7.53 10.16 31.68
C GLU A 502 -6.67 10.17 30.40
N SER A 503 -5.71 11.08 30.29
CA SER A 503 -4.82 11.16 29.13
C SER A 503 -3.91 9.94 28.97
N GLU A 504 -3.49 9.33 30.08
CA GLU A 504 -2.74 8.06 30.12
C GLU A 504 -3.61 6.90 29.64
N LYS A 505 -4.85 6.81 30.13
CA LYS A 505 -5.83 5.80 29.72
C LYS A 505 -6.16 5.94 28.23
N ASN A 506 -6.38 7.16 27.74
CA ASN A 506 -6.68 7.43 26.33
C ASN A 506 -5.55 7.01 25.39
N LEU A 507 -4.28 7.24 25.78
CA LEU A 507 -3.13 6.73 25.01
C LEU A 507 -3.12 5.21 25.02
N SER A 508 -3.31 4.58 26.18
CA SER A 508 -3.38 3.12 26.33
C SER A 508 -4.47 2.50 25.45
N LEU A 509 -5.67 3.07 25.46
CA LEU A 509 -6.81 2.63 24.63
C LEU A 509 -6.57 2.83 23.12
N SER A 510 -5.73 3.80 22.72
CA SER A 510 -5.36 3.95 21.33
C SER A 510 -4.44 2.84 20.86
N LEU A 511 -3.46 2.43 21.69
CA LEU A 511 -2.45 1.42 21.33
C LEU A 511 -3.04 0.01 21.15
N ILE A 512 -4.01 -0.40 21.98
CA ILE A 512 -4.60 -1.74 21.91
C ILE A 512 -5.35 -2.03 20.60
N LYS A 513 -5.64 -1.01 19.80
CA LYS A 513 -6.28 -1.16 18.48
C LYS A 513 -5.32 -1.67 17.40
N PHE A 514 -4.00 -1.70 17.65
CA PHE A 514 -2.99 -1.98 16.65
C PHE A 514 -3.28 -3.26 15.85
N ALA A 515 -3.51 -4.37 16.52
CA ALA A 515 -3.72 -5.67 15.86
C ALA A 515 -4.96 -5.67 14.95
N ASP A 516 -6.07 -5.08 15.41
CA ASP A 516 -7.31 -4.97 14.62
C ASP A 516 -7.12 -4.07 13.38
N ILE A 517 -6.34 -2.99 13.52
CA ILE A 517 -6.03 -2.08 12.42
C ILE A 517 -5.15 -2.74 11.37
N ILE A 518 -4.11 -3.48 11.79
CA ILE A 518 -3.24 -4.23 10.88
C ILE A 518 -4.03 -5.31 10.15
N ASP A 519 -4.87 -6.06 10.85
CA ASP A 519 -5.74 -7.07 10.24
C ASP A 519 -6.67 -6.47 9.20
N GLY A 520 -7.31 -5.34 9.53
CA GLY A 520 -8.16 -4.60 8.59
C GLY A 520 -7.40 -4.01 7.41
N ALA A 521 -6.17 -3.53 7.59
CA ALA A 521 -5.33 -3.03 6.51
C ALA A 521 -4.87 -4.16 5.58
N TYR A 522 -4.53 -5.32 6.13
CA TYR A 522 -4.17 -6.53 5.40
C TYR A 522 -5.33 -7.06 4.56
N LYS A 523 -6.50 -7.29 5.15
CA LYS A 523 -7.67 -7.86 4.47
C LYS A 523 -8.17 -6.98 3.31
N ASP A 524 -8.15 -5.66 3.51
CA ASP A 524 -8.68 -4.71 2.54
C ASP A 524 -7.61 -4.10 1.62
N ASN A 525 -6.33 -4.47 1.75
CA ASN A 525 -5.20 -3.83 1.08
C ASN A 525 -5.24 -2.29 1.23
N ALA A 526 -5.42 -1.82 2.47
CA ALA A 526 -5.83 -0.46 2.79
C ALA A 526 -4.85 0.29 3.71
N PRO A 527 -3.70 0.78 3.19
CA PRO A 527 -2.72 1.52 3.99
C PRO A 527 -3.28 2.75 4.74
N HIS A 528 -4.33 3.39 4.21
CA HIS A 528 -4.95 4.56 4.84
C HIS A 528 -5.49 4.28 6.25
N LYS A 529 -5.81 3.03 6.59
CA LYS A 529 -6.22 2.63 7.95
C LYS A 529 -5.05 2.77 8.93
N ILE A 530 -3.84 2.43 8.50
CA ILE A 530 -2.63 2.62 9.31
C ILE A 530 -2.36 4.11 9.49
N CYS A 531 -2.48 4.92 8.43
CA CYS A 531 -2.31 6.37 8.52
C CYS A 531 -3.29 6.99 9.53
N GLN A 532 -4.57 6.61 9.49
CA GLN A 532 -5.56 7.08 10.43
C GLN A 532 -5.21 6.68 11.87
N PHE A 533 -4.80 5.44 12.07
CA PHE A 533 -4.41 4.92 13.38
C PHE A 533 -3.22 5.68 13.98
N ILE A 534 -2.13 5.85 13.22
CA ILE A 534 -0.95 6.54 13.76
C ILE A 534 -1.20 8.03 14.01
N TYR A 535 -2.13 8.65 13.29
CA TYR A 535 -2.58 10.01 13.59
C TYR A 535 -3.34 10.07 14.92
N GLU A 536 -4.25 9.11 15.18
CA GLU A 536 -4.98 9.00 16.46
C GLU A 536 -4.02 8.75 17.62
N VAL A 537 -3.07 7.83 17.48
CA VAL A 537 -2.02 7.55 18.48
C VAL A 537 -1.16 8.79 18.75
N SER A 538 -0.75 9.50 17.69
CA SER A 538 0.04 10.73 17.83
C SER A 538 -0.70 11.83 18.59
N ASN A 539 -2.01 11.99 18.33
CA ASN A 539 -2.84 12.95 19.07
C ASN A 539 -3.00 12.53 20.53
N ALA A 540 -3.23 11.24 20.81
CA ALA A 540 -3.34 10.72 22.17
C ALA A 540 -2.02 10.90 22.93
N PHE A 541 -0.88 10.61 22.31
CA PHE A 541 0.44 10.87 22.90
C PHE A 541 0.66 12.36 23.18
N ASN A 542 0.33 13.26 22.25
CA ASN A 542 0.50 14.68 22.47
C ASN A 542 -0.40 15.18 23.62
N GLY A 543 -1.63 14.66 23.75
CA GLY A 543 -2.51 14.91 24.89
C GLY A 543 -1.86 14.44 26.21
N PHE A 544 -1.34 13.22 26.22
CA PHE A 544 -0.61 12.67 27.38
C PHE A 544 0.62 13.53 27.74
N TYR A 545 1.45 13.89 26.76
CA TYR A 545 2.65 14.71 26.95
C TYR A 545 2.35 16.10 27.51
N HIS A 546 1.27 16.74 27.08
CA HIS A 546 0.88 18.07 27.58
C HIS A 546 0.35 18.03 29.01
N ASN A 547 -0.34 16.96 29.40
CA ASN A 547 -0.97 16.85 30.71
C ASN A 547 -0.02 16.28 31.79
N ASN A 548 1.08 15.64 31.40
CA ASN A 548 1.95 14.93 32.32
C ASN A 548 3.42 15.39 32.21
N LYS A 549 4.05 15.62 33.36
CA LYS A 549 5.47 15.99 33.44
C LYS A 549 6.35 14.73 33.48
N ILE A 550 6.46 14.01 32.36
CA ILE A 550 7.05 12.66 32.26
C ILE A 550 8.42 12.56 32.98
N LEU A 551 9.40 13.41 32.62
CA LEU A 551 10.76 13.36 33.17
C LEU A 551 10.88 13.92 34.60
N SER A 552 9.98 14.79 35.00
CA SER A 552 9.95 15.41 36.31
C SER A 552 8.84 14.88 37.22
N GLU A 553 8.25 13.74 36.89
CA GLU A 553 7.34 13.00 37.77
C GLU A 553 8.11 12.59 39.05
N PRO A 554 7.62 13.01 40.24
CA PRO A 554 8.31 12.72 41.47
C PRO A 554 8.18 11.27 41.95
N ASP A 555 7.11 10.60 41.57
CA ASP A 555 6.91 9.17 41.84
C ASP A 555 7.69 8.33 40.81
N GLU A 556 8.75 7.67 41.26
CA GLU A 556 9.64 6.89 40.40
C GLU A 556 8.92 5.70 39.74
N ALA A 557 7.93 5.09 40.42
CA ALA A 557 7.15 3.97 39.85
C ALA A 557 6.24 4.49 38.73
N LYS A 558 5.58 5.63 38.94
CA LYS A 558 4.75 6.30 37.94
C LYS A 558 5.58 6.78 36.75
N LYS A 559 6.75 7.37 37.01
CA LYS A 559 7.71 7.76 35.97
C LYS A 559 8.12 6.55 35.11
N ALA A 560 8.47 5.43 35.75
CA ALA A 560 8.85 4.20 35.06
C ALA A 560 7.71 3.69 34.17
N SER A 561 6.46 3.73 34.64
CA SER A 561 5.27 3.41 33.84
C SER A 561 5.12 4.34 32.63
N TYR A 562 5.29 5.63 32.81
CA TYR A 562 5.25 6.61 31.70
C TYR A 562 6.30 6.31 30.64
N ILE A 563 7.55 6.01 31.06
CA ILE A 563 8.63 5.64 30.15
C ILE A 563 8.31 4.34 29.40
N ALA A 564 7.75 3.34 30.07
CA ALA A 564 7.31 2.09 29.44
C ALA A 564 6.22 2.35 28.39
N LEU A 565 5.21 3.15 28.72
CA LEU A 565 4.09 3.48 27.83
C LEU A 565 4.54 4.22 26.57
N ILE A 566 5.41 5.25 26.72
CA ILE A 566 5.91 5.98 25.55
C ILE A 566 6.91 5.16 24.73
N SER A 567 7.65 4.23 25.35
CA SER A 567 8.52 3.28 24.63
C SER A 567 7.70 2.36 23.73
N LEU A 568 6.59 1.80 24.25
CA LEU A 568 5.66 1.01 23.45
C LEU A 568 5.02 1.86 22.34
N THR A 569 4.61 3.10 22.66
CA THR A 569 4.04 4.04 21.68
C THR A 569 5.02 4.29 20.52
N LYS A 570 6.31 4.55 20.83
CA LYS A 570 7.36 4.75 19.83
C LYS A 570 7.48 3.51 18.92
N SER A 571 7.58 2.33 19.51
CA SER A 571 7.79 1.09 18.76
C SER A 571 6.63 0.79 17.82
N ILE A 572 5.38 1.03 18.25
CA ILE A 572 4.19 0.87 17.40
C ILE A 572 4.18 1.89 16.27
N LEU A 573 4.48 3.16 16.55
CA LEU A 573 4.54 4.19 15.51
C LEU A 573 5.64 3.89 14.48
N GLU A 574 6.84 3.49 14.93
CA GLU A 574 7.95 3.09 14.05
C GLU A 574 7.58 1.88 13.18
N GLN A 575 6.93 0.86 13.74
CA GLN A 575 6.44 -0.26 12.95
C GLN A 575 5.42 0.17 11.90
N CYS A 576 4.50 1.05 12.25
CA CYS A 576 3.48 1.53 11.31
C CYS A 576 4.09 2.35 10.17
N ILE A 577 5.04 3.25 10.44
CA ILE A 577 5.69 4.01 9.37
C ILE A 577 6.56 3.13 8.48
N ASP A 578 7.17 2.06 9.02
CA ASP A 578 7.86 1.06 8.21
C ASP A 578 6.90 0.35 7.24
N LEU A 579 5.69 -0.03 7.69
CA LEU A 579 4.65 -0.60 6.82
C LEU A 579 4.18 0.37 5.73
N LEU A 580 4.32 1.68 5.95
CA LEU A 580 4.07 2.72 4.95
C LEU A 580 5.32 3.05 4.11
N ALA A 581 6.43 2.32 4.33
CA ALA A 581 7.73 2.56 3.71
C ALA A 581 8.27 3.99 3.96
N ILE A 582 7.98 4.57 5.12
CA ILE A 582 8.42 5.91 5.54
C ILE A 582 9.58 5.76 6.53
N GLU A 583 10.64 6.51 6.32
CA GLU A 583 11.79 6.59 7.23
C GLU A 583 11.57 7.69 8.28
N CYS A 584 12.19 7.53 9.45
CA CYS A 584 12.14 8.51 10.52
C CYS A 584 13.56 9.04 10.81
N PRO A 585 13.77 10.35 10.81
CA PRO A 585 15.07 10.91 11.21
C PRO A 585 15.30 10.75 12.71
N ASP A 586 16.57 10.84 13.12
CA ASP A 586 16.89 10.79 14.55
C ASP A 586 16.56 12.09 15.27
N ARG A 587 16.61 13.21 14.55
CA ARG A 587 16.32 14.57 15.02
C ARG A 587 15.51 15.35 14.00
N MET A 588 14.72 16.26 14.52
CA MET A 588 13.86 17.13 13.71
C MET A 588 13.73 18.50 14.33
#